data_c359a4c33b8120dc6957b305cbe173d0
#
_entry.id   c359a4c33b8120dc6957b305cbe173d0
#
_cell.length_a   1.000
_cell.length_b   1.000
_cell.length_c   1.000
_cell.angle_alpha   90.00
_cell.angle_beta   90.00
_cell.angle_gamma   90.00
#
_symmetry.space_group_name_H-M   'P 1'
#
loop_
_entity.id
_entity.type
_entity.pdbx_description
1 polymer ?
#
loop_
_entity_poly.entity_id
_entity_poly.type
_entity_poly.pdbx_seq_one_letter_code
_entity_poly.pdbx_strand_id
1 'polypeptide(L)'
;MGNNTYVCDCGKVYVPKLKYKDTKVKCSACIAVTKSSEVKARAVKYLGGNCVDCGFCGHPVAFDFDHKDPKQKEFKISGKYIYRWSELRKELNKCELRCSNCHRIRHYLEQYPETANLTAADA
;
A
#
# COMPACT_ATOMS: atom_id res chain seq x y z
N MET A 1 -35.88 -22.29 6.30
CA MET A 1 -34.91 -21.77 5.32
C MET A 1 -33.90 -20.93 6.04
N GLY A 2 -32.76 -21.49 6.27
CA GLY A 2 -31.69 -20.76 6.95
C GLY A 2 -31.14 -19.65 6.09
N ASN A 3 -31.13 -18.44 6.62
CA ASN A 3 -30.27 -17.41 6.12
C ASN A 3 -28.84 -17.91 6.23
N ASN A 4 -28.20 -18.19 5.11
CA ASN A 4 -26.80 -18.60 5.07
C ASN A 4 -25.92 -17.41 5.50
N THR A 5 -25.84 -17.19 6.81
CA THR A 5 -24.94 -16.21 7.38
C THR A 5 -23.57 -16.85 7.63
N TYR A 6 -22.54 -16.14 7.32
CA TYR A 6 -21.16 -16.56 7.53
C TYR A 6 -20.47 -15.57 8.46
N VAL A 7 -19.52 -16.06 9.24
CA VAL A 7 -18.70 -15.23 10.11
C VAL A 7 -17.29 -15.15 9.51
N CYS A 8 -16.88 -13.95 9.14
CA CYS A 8 -15.51 -13.69 8.71
C CYS A 8 -14.54 -13.79 9.89
N ASP A 9 -13.27 -14.11 9.63
CA ASP A 9 -12.22 -14.14 10.66
C ASP A 9 -12.09 -12.79 11.41
N CYS A 10 -12.51 -11.68 10.79
CA CYS A 10 -12.56 -10.38 11.45
C CYS A 10 -13.74 -10.20 12.41
N GLY A 11 -14.60 -11.21 12.54
CA GLY A 11 -15.80 -11.21 13.41
C GLY A 11 -17.07 -10.67 12.74
N LYS A 12 -16.98 -10.13 11.52
CA LYS A 12 -18.14 -9.58 10.82
C LYS A 12 -19.04 -10.71 10.32
N VAL A 13 -20.34 -10.63 10.63
CA VAL A 13 -21.37 -11.50 10.09
C VAL A 13 -21.86 -10.92 8.76
N TYR A 14 -21.96 -11.76 7.74
CA TYR A 14 -22.39 -11.32 6.41
C TYR A 14 -23.10 -12.42 5.64
N VAL A 15 -23.85 -12.02 4.61
CA VAL A 15 -24.49 -12.94 3.67
C VAL A 15 -23.76 -12.80 2.33
N PRO A 16 -23.07 -13.86 1.86
CA PRO A 16 -22.36 -13.79 0.59
C PRO A 16 -23.33 -13.74 -0.58
N LYS A 17 -22.98 -12.96 -1.59
CA LYS A 17 -23.78 -12.84 -2.83
C LYS A 17 -23.72 -14.10 -3.71
N LEU A 18 -22.70 -14.92 -3.52
CA LEU A 18 -22.47 -16.15 -4.28
C LEU A 18 -22.38 -17.32 -3.33
N LYS A 19 -22.86 -18.49 -3.78
CA LYS A 19 -22.70 -19.73 -3.03
C LYS A 19 -21.25 -20.20 -3.15
N TYR A 20 -20.50 -20.07 -2.07
CA TYR A 20 -19.15 -20.63 -2.00
C TYR A 20 -19.19 -22.04 -1.46
N LYS A 21 -18.43 -22.93 -2.08
CA LYS A 21 -18.27 -24.30 -1.62
C LYS A 21 -17.24 -24.43 -0.48
N ASP A 22 -16.50 -23.37 -0.23
CA ASP A 22 -15.42 -23.38 0.74
C ASP A 22 -15.84 -22.73 2.06
N THR A 23 -15.45 -23.34 3.17
CA THR A 23 -15.80 -22.92 4.54
C THR A 23 -15.01 -21.70 5.02
N LYS A 24 -13.96 -21.30 4.30
CA LYS A 24 -13.10 -20.15 4.65
C LYS A 24 -13.48 -18.90 3.87
N VAL A 25 -14.73 -18.50 3.98
CA VAL A 25 -15.22 -17.33 3.25
C VAL A 25 -14.97 -16.06 4.08
N LYS A 26 -14.27 -15.10 3.47
CA LYS A 26 -14.06 -13.79 4.06
C LYS A 26 -15.13 -12.80 3.58
N CYS A 27 -15.47 -11.82 4.41
CA CYS A 27 -16.37 -10.75 3.99
C CYS A 27 -15.74 -9.92 2.86
N SER A 28 -16.56 -9.18 2.11
CA SER A 28 -16.09 -8.38 0.97
C SER A 28 -15.01 -7.37 1.34
N ALA A 29 -15.10 -6.77 2.53
CA ALA A 29 -14.08 -5.84 3.03
C ALA A 29 -12.73 -6.54 3.26
N CYS A 30 -12.72 -7.73 3.87
CA CYS A 30 -11.49 -8.51 4.07
C CYS A 30 -10.90 -8.99 2.74
N ILE A 31 -11.74 -9.38 1.78
CA ILE A 31 -11.28 -9.76 0.44
C ILE A 31 -10.63 -8.57 -0.25
N ALA A 32 -11.23 -7.39 -0.19
CA ALA A 32 -10.70 -6.18 -0.80
C ALA A 32 -9.35 -5.79 -0.18
N VAL A 33 -9.23 -5.84 1.14
CA VAL A 33 -7.97 -5.58 1.86
C VAL A 33 -6.90 -6.58 1.45
N THR A 34 -7.22 -7.87 1.38
CA THR A 34 -6.28 -8.92 0.98
C THR A 34 -5.77 -8.68 -0.45
N LYS A 35 -6.67 -8.43 -1.39
CA LYS A 35 -6.30 -8.17 -2.79
C LYS A 35 -5.43 -6.92 -2.95
N SER A 36 -5.80 -5.82 -2.30
CA SER A 36 -5.00 -4.59 -2.37
C SER A 36 -3.63 -4.76 -1.71
N SER A 37 -3.55 -5.53 -0.63
CA SER A 37 -2.28 -5.84 0.04
C SER A 37 -1.37 -6.71 -0.84
N GLU A 38 -1.92 -7.67 -1.56
CA GLU A 38 -1.16 -8.51 -2.50
C GLU A 38 -0.61 -7.68 -3.66
N VAL A 39 -1.40 -6.79 -4.22
CA VAL A 39 -0.96 -5.90 -5.30
C VAL A 39 0.12 -4.94 -4.78
N LYS A 40 -0.06 -4.39 -3.59
CA LYS A 40 0.96 -3.54 -2.97
C LYS A 40 2.26 -4.29 -2.75
N ALA A 41 2.20 -5.52 -2.23
CA ALA A 41 3.38 -6.37 -2.04
C ALA A 41 4.12 -6.62 -3.36
N ARG A 42 3.39 -6.89 -4.44
CA ARG A 42 3.94 -7.05 -5.78
C ARG A 42 4.61 -5.77 -6.28
N ALA A 43 3.99 -4.62 -6.05
CA ALA A 43 4.53 -3.32 -6.43
C ALA A 43 5.81 -2.98 -5.66
N VAL A 44 5.84 -3.25 -4.36
CA VAL A 44 7.03 -3.07 -3.52
C VAL A 44 8.18 -3.94 -4.03
N LYS A 45 7.92 -5.21 -4.31
CA LYS A 45 8.92 -6.14 -4.87
C LYS A 45 9.41 -5.68 -6.24
N TYR A 46 8.52 -5.18 -7.08
CA TYR A 46 8.87 -4.67 -8.41
C TYR A 46 9.86 -3.50 -8.34
N LEU A 47 9.75 -2.64 -7.33
CA LEU A 47 10.66 -1.52 -7.11
C LEU A 47 11.89 -1.88 -6.25
N GLY A 48 12.16 -3.17 -6.03
CA GLY A 48 13.35 -3.66 -5.38
C GLY A 48 13.21 -4.08 -3.92
N GLY A 49 12.08 -3.80 -3.29
CA GLY A 49 11.78 -4.26 -1.93
C GLY A 49 12.47 -3.53 -0.77
N ASN A 50 13.29 -2.53 -1.08
CA ASN A 50 14.04 -1.78 -0.06
C ASN A 50 13.81 -0.28 -0.22
N CYS A 51 13.75 0.43 0.90
CA CYS A 51 13.72 1.89 0.89
C CYS A 51 14.96 2.44 0.18
N VAL A 52 14.77 3.36 -0.76
CA VAL A 52 15.87 3.95 -1.52
C VAL A 52 16.79 4.81 -0.64
N ASP A 53 16.29 5.36 0.46
CA ASP A 53 17.06 6.24 1.34
C ASP A 53 17.74 5.50 2.49
N CYS A 54 17.03 4.63 3.21
CA CYS A 54 17.54 3.98 4.43
C CYS A 54 17.75 2.47 4.29
N GLY A 55 17.32 1.86 3.18
CA GLY A 55 17.47 0.42 2.95
C GLY A 55 16.48 -0.45 3.72
N PHE A 56 15.51 0.14 4.43
CA PHE A 56 14.51 -0.62 5.17
C PHE A 56 13.87 -1.69 4.28
N CYS A 57 13.75 -2.90 4.81
CA CYS A 57 13.08 -4.03 4.18
C CYS A 57 12.12 -4.63 5.21
N GLY A 58 10.86 -4.79 4.85
CA GLY A 58 9.86 -5.30 5.78
C GLY A 58 8.47 -5.38 5.17
N HIS A 59 7.46 -5.26 6.01
CA HIS A 59 6.07 -5.40 5.57
C HIS A 59 5.70 -4.34 4.53
N PRO A 60 5.00 -4.73 3.45
CA PRO A 60 4.63 -3.79 2.37
C PRO A 60 3.86 -2.55 2.82
N VAL A 61 3.09 -2.64 3.91
CA VAL A 61 2.33 -1.50 4.43
C VAL A 61 3.22 -0.32 4.84
N ALA A 62 4.48 -0.61 5.18
CA ALA A 62 5.44 0.42 5.62
C ALA A 62 6.10 1.19 4.46
N PHE A 63 5.74 0.88 3.22
CA PHE A 63 6.30 1.54 2.05
C PHE A 63 5.30 2.47 1.38
N ASP A 64 5.82 3.54 0.81
CA ASP A 64 5.09 4.46 -0.05
C ASP A 64 5.77 4.56 -1.42
N PHE A 65 4.98 4.86 -2.44
CA PHE A 65 5.47 5.07 -3.81
C PHE A 65 5.58 6.57 -4.05
N ASP A 66 6.80 7.06 -4.13
CA ASP A 66 7.08 8.48 -4.27
C ASP A 66 7.44 8.81 -5.71
N HIS A 67 6.61 9.61 -6.38
CA HIS A 67 6.86 10.04 -7.76
C HIS A 67 8.13 10.92 -7.81
N LYS A 68 9.05 10.57 -8.70
CA LYS A 68 10.29 11.32 -8.91
C LYS A 68 10.00 12.74 -9.39
N ASP A 69 9.03 12.87 -10.30
CA ASP A 69 8.51 14.14 -10.80
C ASP A 69 7.00 14.20 -10.59
N PRO A 70 6.50 15.04 -9.67
CA PRO A 70 5.06 15.17 -9.43
C PRO A 70 4.25 15.57 -10.67
N LYS A 71 4.88 16.25 -11.65
CA LYS A 71 4.22 16.67 -12.89
C LYS A 71 3.89 15.49 -13.81
N GLN A 72 4.60 14.38 -13.69
CA GLN A 72 4.37 13.17 -14.48
C GLN A 72 3.37 12.22 -13.86
N LYS A 73 2.88 12.54 -12.67
CA LYS A 73 1.90 11.73 -11.97
C LYS A 73 0.55 11.76 -12.69
N GLU A 74 0.09 10.59 -13.14
CA GLU A 74 -1.24 10.45 -13.74
C GLU A 74 -2.29 10.11 -12.71
N PHE A 75 -1.95 9.28 -11.72
CA PHE A 75 -2.86 8.91 -10.64
C PHE A 75 -2.11 8.55 -9.36
N LYS A 76 -2.84 8.56 -8.25
CA LYS A 76 -2.31 8.15 -6.94
C LYS A 76 -2.37 6.62 -6.82
N ILE A 77 -1.21 5.99 -6.72
CA ILE A 77 -1.09 4.52 -6.69
C ILE A 77 -1.84 3.92 -5.49
N SER A 78 -1.70 4.52 -4.31
CA SER A 78 -2.26 3.98 -3.07
C SER A 78 -3.79 3.82 -3.04
N GLY A 79 -4.51 4.44 -3.94
CA GLY A 79 -5.97 4.33 -4.03
C GLY A 79 -6.47 3.45 -5.17
N LYS A 80 -5.58 2.88 -5.98
CA LYS A 80 -5.97 2.33 -7.27
C LYS A 80 -5.38 0.96 -7.58
N TYR A 81 -5.35 0.06 -6.60
CA TYR A 81 -4.94 -1.32 -6.80
C TYR A 81 -5.92 -2.17 -7.64
N ILE A 82 -7.00 -1.54 -8.13
CA ILE A 82 -7.95 -2.13 -9.06
C ILE A 82 -7.48 -2.07 -10.51
N TYR A 83 -6.43 -1.29 -10.81
CA TYR A 83 -5.89 -1.19 -12.16
C TYR A 83 -5.20 -2.47 -12.60
N ARG A 84 -5.18 -2.68 -13.91
CA ARG A 84 -4.38 -3.74 -14.51
C ARG A 84 -2.91 -3.53 -14.14
N TRP A 85 -2.21 -4.62 -13.89
CA TRP A 85 -0.78 -4.57 -13.55
C TRP A 85 0.05 -3.80 -14.58
N SER A 86 -0.27 -3.95 -15.88
CA SER A 86 0.44 -3.23 -16.95
C SER A 86 0.34 -1.71 -16.80
N GLU A 87 -0.80 -1.19 -16.38
CA GLU A 87 -1.01 0.24 -16.14
C GLU A 87 -0.34 0.70 -14.85
N LEU A 88 -0.50 -0.09 -13.79
CA LEU A 88 0.14 0.17 -12.52
C LEU A 88 1.67 0.20 -12.65
N ARG A 89 2.23 -0.75 -13.39
CA ARG A 89 3.67 -0.83 -13.63
C ARG A 89 4.21 0.43 -14.34
N LYS A 90 3.48 0.96 -15.30
CA LYS A 90 3.86 2.21 -15.97
C LYS A 90 3.96 3.36 -14.98
N GLU A 91 3.02 3.46 -14.05
CA GLU A 91 3.06 4.49 -13.03
C GLU A 91 4.17 4.24 -12.01
N LEU A 92 4.41 2.97 -11.63
CA LEU A 92 5.50 2.58 -10.73
C LEU A 92 6.88 2.94 -11.30
N ASN A 93 7.06 2.87 -12.61
CA ASN A 93 8.32 3.26 -13.25
C ASN A 93 8.66 4.74 -13.05
N LYS A 94 7.69 5.55 -12.70
CA LYS A 94 7.87 6.99 -12.39
C LYS A 94 8.15 7.24 -10.90
N CYS A 95 8.19 6.19 -10.08
CA CYS A 95 8.28 6.27 -8.63
C CYS A 95 9.57 5.69 -8.09
N GLU A 96 9.91 6.14 -6.88
CA GLU A 96 10.92 5.53 -6.02
C GLU A 96 10.23 4.90 -4.82
N LEU A 97 10.78 3.79 -4.33
CA LEU A 97 10.26 3.11 -3.15
C LEU A 97 10.89 3.72 -1.91
N ARG A 98 10.07 4.30 -1.03
CA ARG A 98 10.49 4.84 0.26
C ARG A 98 9.67 4.27 1.38
N CYS A 99 10.31 4.00 2.51
CA CYS A 99 9.54 3.69 3.72
C CYS A 99 8.77 4.95 4.17
N SER A 100 7.71 4.76 4.94
CA SER A 100 6.85 5.85 5.39
C SER A 100 7.62 6.93 6.17
N ASN A 101 8.62 6.54 6.94
CA ASN A 101 9.48 7.47 7.68
C ASN A 101 10.30 8.36 6.72
N CYS A 102 11.02 7.77 5.79
CA CYS A 102 11.85 8.51 4.84
C CYS A 102 11.00 9.38 3.91
N HIS A 103 9.84 8.88 3.47
CA HIS A 103 8.89 9.63 2.64
C HIS A 103 8.40 10.89 3.37
N ARG A 104 8.00 10.74 4.62
CA ARG A 104 7.55 11.86 5.45
C ARG A 104 8.66 12.88 5.72
N ILE A 105 9.86 12.39 6.05
CA ILE A 105 11.03 13.25 6.29
C ILE A 105 11.37 14.04 5.02
N ARG A 106 11.41 13.38 3.87
CA ARG A 106 11.72 14.04 2.59
C ARG A 106 10.75 15.18 2.29
N HIS A 107 9.45 14.94 2.37
CA HIS A 107 8.43 15.97 2.11
C HIS A 107 8.55 17.13 3.08
N TYR A 108 8.83 16.85 4.35
CA TYR A 108 9.02 17.87 5.35
C TYR A 108 10.26 18.73 5.05
N LEU A 109 11.36 18.11 4.66
CA LEU A 109 12.61 18.82 4.34
C LEU A 109 12.52 19.62 3.03
N GLU A 110 11.70 19.21 2.08
CA GLU A 110 11.42 20.01 0.90
C GLU A 110 10.73 21.33 1.26
N GLN A 111 9.88 21.29 2.28
CA GLN A 111 9.17 22.47 2.76
C GLN A 111 9.99 23.29 3.77
N TYR A 112 10.78 22.63 4.61
CA TYR A 112 11.53 23.23 5.72
C TYR A 112 12.99 22.74 5.73
N PRO A 113 13.81 23.13 4.72
CA PRO A 113 15.19 22.62 4.61
C PRO A 113 16.09 23.00 5.78
N GLU A 114 15.76 24.06 6.49
CA GLU A 114 16.48 24.50 7.70
C GLU A 114 16.43 23.51 8.86
N THR A 115 15.52 22.55 8.81
CA THR A 115 15.35 21.53 9.85
C THR A 115 16.16 20.26 9.60
N ALA A 116 16.98 20.21 8.53
CA ALA A 116 17.66 18.99 8.09
C ALA A 116 18.56 18.37 9.18
N ASN A 117 19.10 19.14 10.09
CA ASN A 117 20.01 18.71 11.15
C ASN A 117 19.31 18.41 12.49
N LEU A 118 17.98 18.56 12.54
CA LEU A 118 17.23 18.25 13.76
C LEU A 118 17.10 16.74 13.95
N THR A 119 17.43 16.29 15.16
CA THR A 119 17.18 14.90 15.57
C THR A 119 16.53 14.91 16.96
N ALA A 120 15.91 13.80 17.35
CA ALA A 120 15.32 13.66 18.68
C ALA A 120 16.35 13.82 19.79
N ALA A 121 17.63 13.50 19.52
CA ALA A 121 18.73 13.66 20.47
C ALA A 121 19.10 15.12 20.73
N ASP A 122 18.76 16.04 19.80
CA ASP A 122 19.05 17.46 19.89
C ASP A 122 17.89 18.29 20.48
N ALA A 123 16.80 17.61 20.78
CA ALA A 123 15.60 18.26 21.34
C ALA A 123 15.72 18.56 22.84
#